data_b17d67d749634121089213d68fa1c75f
#
_entry.id   b17d67d749634121089213d68fa1c75f
#
_cell.length_a   1.000
_cell.length_b   1.000
_cell.length_c   1.000
_cell.angle_alpha   90.00
_cell.angle_beta   90.00
_cell.angle_gamma   90.00
#
_symmetry.space_group_name_H-M   'P 1'
#
loop_
_entity.id
_entity.type
_entity.pdbx_description
1 polymer ?
#
loop_
_entity_poly.entity_id
_entity_poly.type
_entity_poly.pdbx_seq_one_letter_code
_entity_poly.pdbx_strand_id
1 'polypeptide(L)'
;MATSSKRELLDVLSKGDAMYGWGAMLALGRDSVNQLLEARFIERFRNQDFITPISGEYYGDTQSTELVVLDGLMLGPPALSFEKASGRTSTVTVVMELIAGRCSAQEKSPGSASRLRRSHELTQGMGYTLQMTAKLVVVPVPGSNQQQLAIDLGQATDPICNLAVTDQAARKMGQFILGQLQQQPAFEPLFGFINFSPIGNDVLTIDRVDPIAQKAPEGAGQGSQPQTDGAVLLLMQLRGDSDAGGIPDAFTYLLPRKEAPEVSNYGATLLLGKLRAKYSTYLASGLLAQVIMPEGYVVRFLEHEEFDPHDKVLFGDIRPGTGTCRLLPALSHIGAGQALSYEVSCDTGLYGWQAHDIISPRAAGAINNGTYTARPRGQLPSAQRVVVVSAKVSEEADAATRSALLIESSEPLSISPRVVVWYSGQGAITFTSNAAGNVEWKLLDEKMGELVKDADDSRRAVFTPDEGSVPLVRLQRVEVSVGEAKGHATVVMLRTEPRLQVTPHYVPRLAPGAGRLFALDDDPADRWEVFGPGNIDKETGEYKAPDQPDAEVSVIAAFSGPFAGVAIVEHYAGLAAQAMALQDRWKTLKEFSLS
;
A
#
# COMPACT_ATOMS: atom_id res chain seq x y z
N MET A 1 -0.68 26.02 -18.05
CA MET A 1 -1.57 25.92 -19.22
C MET A 1 -2.60 24.86 -18.89
N ALA A 2 -3.87 25.10 -19.22
CA ALA A 2 -4.90 24.06 -19.06
C ALA A 2 -4.58 22.87 -19.96
N THR A 3 -5.08 21.68 -19.63
CA THR A 3 -4.96 20.49 -20.50
C THR A 3 -5.66 20.80 -21.81
N SER A 4 -4.95 20.68 -22.92
CA SER A 4 -5.48 20.97 -24.24
C SER A 4 -6.63 20.04 -24.58
N SER A 5 -7.64 20.55 -25.27
CA SER A 5 -8.56 19.69 -26.00
C SER A 5 -7.80 18.92 -27.09
N LYS A 6 -8.37 17.84 -27.60
CA LYS A 6 -7.77 17.10 -28.72
C LYS A 6 -7.42 18.05 -29.87
N ARG A 7 -8.33 18.95 -30.23
CA ARG A 7 -8.16 19.90 -31.32
C ARG A 7 -6.98 20.86 -31.07
N GLU A 8 -6.86 21.42 -29.87
CA GLU A 8 -5.75 22.31 -29.51
C GLU A 8 -4.41 21.58 -29.57
N LEU A 9 -4.35 20.31 -29.11
CA LEU A 9 -3.16 19.49 -29.22
C LEU A 9 -2.74 19.28 -30.67
N LEU A 10 -3.72 18.90 -31.52
CA LEU A 10 -3.47 18.69 -32.94
C LEU A 10 -2.99 19.97 -33.65
N ASP A 11 -3.56 21.12 -33.29
CA ASP A 11 -3.10 22.43 -33.77
C ASP A 11 -1.65 22.75 -33.36
N VAL A 12 -1.24 22.34 -32.15
CA VAL A 12 0.15 22.50 -31.69
C VAL A 12 1.10 21.58 -32.45
N LEU A 13 0.73 20.31 -32.59
CA LEU A 13 1.53 19.30 -33.28
C LEU A 13 1.71 19.63 -34.77
N SER A 14 0.73 20.28 -35.41
CA SER A 14 0.80 20.67 -36.83
C SER A 14 1.76 21.83 -37.13
N LYS A 15 2.21 22.60 -36.12
CA LYS A 15 3.00 23.83 -36.30
C LYS A 15 4.51 23.62 -36.36
N GLY A 16 4.99 22.41 -36.04
CA GLY A 16 6.43 22.14 -36.03
C GLY A 16 6.78 20.66 -35.92
N ASP A 17 8.07 20.35 -35.88
CA ASP A 17 8.55 18.99 -35.61
C ASP A 17 8.32 18.63 -34.13
N ALA A 18 7.26 17.91 -33.88
CA ALA A 18 6.90 17.44 -32.52
C ALA A 18 7.72 16.20 -32.11
N MET A 19 8.39 15.54 -33.05
CA MET A 19 9.15 14.30 -32.78
C MET A 19 10.60 14.56 -32.34
N TYR A 20 11.13 15.75 -32.56
CA TYR A 20 12.51 16.10 -32.19
C TYR A 20 13.56 15.08 -32.64
N GLY A 21 13.30 14.40 -33.76
CA GLY A 21 14.20 13.36 -34.31
C GLY A 21 13.95 11.94 -33.81
N TRP A 22 12.98 11.73 -32.90
CA TRP A 22 12.56 10.38 -32.49
C TRP A 22 11.67 9.71 -33.54
N GLY A 23 11.80 8.40 -33.72
CA GLY A 23 10.96 7.63 -34.65
C GLY A 23 9.51 7.43 -34.18
N ALA A 24 9.33 7.23 -32.88
CA ALA A 24 8.03 7.14 -32.25
C ALA A 24 8.05 7.67 -30.81
N MET A 25 6.88 8.10 -30.31
CA MET A 25 6.68 8.48 -28.92
C MET A 25 5.39 7.86 -28.41
N LEU A 26 5.44 7.17 -27.25
CA LEU A 26 4.27 6.62 -26.58
C LEU A 26 4.10 7.30 -25.22
N ALA A 27 3.04 8.09 -25.07
CA ALA A 27 2.66 8.67 -23.80
C ALA A 27 1.68 7.75 -23.08
N LEU A 28 1.91 7.47 -21.79
CA LEU A 28 1.08 6.67 -20.93
C LEU A 28 0.67 7.50 -19.71
N GLY A 29 -0.63 7.69 -19.52
CA GLY A 29 -1.17 8.45 -18.38
C GLY A 29 -0.92 7.73 -17.05
N ARG A 30 -0.89 8.50 -15.97
CA ARG A 30 -0.68 8.01 -14.60
C ARG A 30 -1.54 6.79 -14.27
N ASP A 31 -2.87 6.88 -14.49
CA ASP A 31 -3.78 5.80 -14.13
C ASP A 31 -3.48 4.52 -14.89
N SER A 32 -3.15 4.65 -16.19
CA SER A 32 -2.74 3.55 -17.04
C SER A 32 -1.46 2.88 -16.53
N VAL A 33 -0.44 3.68 -16.18
CA VAL A 33 0.82 3.16 -15.64
C VAL A 33 0.61 2.48 -14.29
N ASN A 34 -0.18 3.09 -13.40
CA ASN A 34 -0.46 2.53 -12.08
C ASN A 34 -1.26 1.21 -12.17
N GLN A 35 -2.17 1.07 -13.15
CA GLN A 35 -2.82 -0.21 -13.44
C GLN A 35 -1.82 -1.31 -13.86
N LEU A 36 -0.82 -0.97 -14.68
CA LEU A 36 0.22 -1.93 -15.06
C LEU A 36 1.10 -2.33 -13.89
N LEU A 37 1.45 -1.37 -13.02
CA LEU A 37 2.24 -1.62 -11.81
C LEU A 37 1.47 -2.50 -10.82
N GLU A 38 0.18 -2.27 -10.61
CA GLU A 38 -0.68 -3.12 -9.80
C GLU A 38 -0.77 -4.53 -10.37
N ALA A 39 -1.02 -4.67 -11.66
CA ALA A 39 -1.08 -5.97 -12.34
C ALA A 39 0.24 -6.74 -12.18
N ARG A 40 1.38 -6.08 -12.37
CA ARG A 40 2.70 -6.69 -12.18
C ARG A 40 2.96 -7.08 -10.72
N PHE A 41 2.54 -6.25 -9.77
CA PHE A 41 2.66 -6.54 -8.34
C PHE A 41 1.89 -7.82 -7.97
N ILE A 42 0.64 -7.96 -8.42
CA ILE A 42 -0.19 -9.15 -8.16
C ILE A 42 0.41 -10.40 -8.83
N GLU A 43 0.93 -10.27 -10.05
CA GLU A 43 1.60 -11.36 -10.76
C GLU A 43 2.80 -11.91 -9.96
N ARG A 44 3.57 -11.05 -9.28
CA ARG A 44 4.68 -11.48 -8.42
C ARG A 44 4.22 -12.33 -7.25
N PHE A 45 3.08 -12.01 -6.61
CA PHE A 45 2.51 -12.86 -5.57
C PHE A 45 2.09 -14.24 -6.08
N ARG A 46 1.49 -14.30 -7.26
CA ARG A 46 1.16 -15.57 -7.91
C ARG A 46 2.41 -16.44 -8.15
N ASN A 47 3.49 -15.82 -8.56
CA ASN A 47 4.75 -16.48 -8.87
C ASN A 47 5.62 -16.74 -7.62
N GLN A 48 5.14 -16.39 -6.43
CA GLN A 48 5.87 -16.48 -5.15
C GLN A 48 7.17 -15.65 -5.11
N ASP A 49 7.23 -14.61 -5.93
CA ASP A 49 8.34 -13.67 -6.06
C ASP A 49 7.88 -12.28 -5.57
N PHE A 50 7.51 -12.19 -4.31
CA PHE A 50 7.01 -10.97 -3.69
C PHE A 50 7.92 -10.47 -2.58
N ILE A 51 7.81 -9.18 -2.29
CA ILE A 51 8.49 -8.52 -1.18
C ILE A 51 7.94 -9.10 0.12
N THR A 52 8.81 -9.72 0.93
CA THR A 52 8.39 -10.28 2.22
C THR A 52 8.04 -9.17 3.21
N PRO A 53 7.12 -9.42 4.17
CA PRO A 53 6.78 -8.45 5.19
C PRO A 53 7.99 -7.97 5.98
N ILE A 54 8.03 -6.67 6.26
CA ILE A 54 9.13 -6.00 6.95
C ILE A 54 8.91 -6.04 8.46
N SER A 55 9.90 -6.53 9.21
CA SER A 55 9.90 -6.50 10.67
C SER A 55 11.23 -6.01 11.19
N GLY A 56 11.21 -5.31 12.32
CA GLY A 56 12.43 -4.83 12.98
C GLY A 56 12.14 -3.65 13.89
N GLU A 57 13.18 -3.10 14.48
CA GLU A 57 13.09 -2.00 15.42
C GLU A 57 14.13 -0.91 15.12
N TYR A 58 13.79 0.32 15.45
CA TYR A 58 14.69 1.47 15.32
C TYR A 58 14.25 2.60 16.27
N TYR A 59 15.14 3.56 16.51
CA TYR A 59 14.79 4.75 17.27
C TYR A 59 14.24 5.85 16.38
N GLY A 60 12.99 6.26 16.65
CA GLY A 60 12.26 7.28 15.87
C GLY A 60 12.79 8.70 16.04
N ASP A 61 13.45 8.97 17.18
CA ASP A 61 14.04 10.27 17.51
C ASP A 61 15.57 10.27 17.47
N THR A 62 16.19 11.46 17.63
CA THR A 62 17.66 11.60 17.68
C THR A 62 18.26 11.27 19.05
N GLN A 63 17.45 11.29 20.11
CA GLN A 63 17.87 11.06 21.48
C GLN A 63 17.79 9.59 21.88
N SER A 64 17.32 8.72 20.99
CA SER A 64 17.10 7.29 21.23
C SER A 64 16.12 7.02 22.38
N THR A 65 15.11 7.86 22.50
CA THR A 65 14.07 7.77 23.53
C THR A 65 12.78 7.13 23.03
N GLU A 66 12.49 7.20 21.74
CA GLU A 66 11.31 6.57 21.14
C GLU A 66 11.74 5.33 20.33
N LEU A 67 11.52 4.14 20.87
CA LEU A 67 11.69 2.87 20.16
C LEU A 67 10.46 2.58 19.32
N VAL A 68 10.63 2.45 18.01
CA VAL A 68 9.59 2.03 17.08
C VAL A 68 9.83 0.58 16.67
N VAL A 69 8.81 -0.26 16.80
CA VAL A 69 8.85 -1.67 16.40
C VAL A 69 7.86 -1.88 15.28
N LEU A 70 8.33 -2.36 14.14
CA LEU A 70 7.51 -2.82 13.01
C LEU A 70 7.41 -4.35 13.05
N ASP A 71 6.21 -4.87 12.83
CA ASP A 71 5.94 -6.32 12.84
C ASP A 71 5.05 -6.67 11.64
N GLY A 72 5.65 -7.39 10.67
CA GLY A 72 4.96 -7.88 9.49
C GLY A 72 4.41 -6.80 8.56
N LEU A 73 5.08 -5.63 8.47
CA LEU A 73 4.63 -4.53 7.62
C LEU A 73 4.70 -4.93 6.14
N MET A 74 3.58 -4.81 5.44
CA MET A 74 3.49 -5.06 4.00
C MET A 74 3.22 -3.78 3.23
N LEU A 75 3.96 -3.62 2.14
CA LEU A 75 3.76 -2.57 1.17
C LEU A 75 2.86 -3.06 0.03
N GLY A 76 1.95 -2.22 -0.41
CA GLY A 76 1.10 -2.43 -1.58
C GLY A 76 1.84 -2.17 -2.89
N PRO A 77 1.12 -2.23 -4.03
CA PRO A 77 1.69 -1.96 -5.34
C PRO A 77 2.31 -0.56 -5.40
N PRO A 78 3.48 -0.41 -6.04
CA PRO A 78 4.02 0.91 -6.30
C PRO A 78 3.08 1.68 -7.23
N ALA A 79 2.83 2.93 -6.89
CA ALA A 79 2.11 3.88 -7.74
C ALA A 79 3.00 5.09 -8.02
N LEU A 80 2.89 5.66 -9.21
CA LEU A 80 3.66 6.83 -9.62
C LEU A 80 2.85 8.10 -9.43
N SER A 81 3.52 9.16 -8.97
CA SER A 81 3.07 10.53 -9.03
C SER A 81 4.08 11.39 -9.79
N PHE A 82 3.56 12.28 -10.61
CA PHE A 82 4.34 13.15 -11.51
C PHE A 82 4.32 14.62 -11.08
N GLU A 83 3.78 14.94 -9.92
CA GLU A 83 3.67 16.33 -9.44
C GLU A 83 5.02 17.07 -9.43
N LYS A 84 6.11 16.35 -9.16
CA LYS A 84 7.48 16.87 -9.11
C LYS A 84 8.27 16.60 -10.40
N ALA A 85 7.66 16.02 -11.43
CA ALA A 85 8.34 15.71 -12.68
C ALA A 85 8.73 16.96 -13.45
N SER A 86 9.96 16.99 -13.97
CA SER A 86 10.52 18.14 -14.69
C SER A 86 10.16 18.18 -16.18
N GLY A 87 9.66 17.07 -16.75
CA GLY A 87 9.46 16.92 -18.19
C GLY A 87 10.74 16.70 -19.00
N ARG A 88 11.90 16.59 -18.33
CA ARG A 88 13.23 16.40 -18.97
C ARG A 88 13.98 15.18 -18.46
N THR A 89 13.54 14.62 -17.37
CA THR A 89 14.16 13.48 -16.69
C THR A 89 13.13 12.38 -16.45
N SER A 90 13.62 11.20 -16.16
CA SER A 90 12.79 10.05 -15.78
C SER A 90 12.44 9.99 -14.28
N THR A 91 12.67 11.09 -13.55
CA THR A 91 12.46 11.13 -12.10
C THR A 91 10.97 11.21 -11.75
N VAL A 92 10.52 10.32 -10.86
CA VAL A 92 9.13 10.19 -10.39
C VAL A 92 9.08 10.10 -8.88
N THR A 93 7.93 10.40 -8.29
CA THR A 93 7.62 10.01 -6.92
C THR A 93 6.93 8.64 -6.94
N VAL A 94 7.49 7.68 -6.22
CA VAL A 94 6.88 6.37 -5.98
C VAL A 94 6.15 6.42 -4.66
N VAL A 95 4.90 5.98 -4.66
CA VAL A 95 4.02 5.91 -3.48
C VAL A 95 3.60 4.47 -3.30
N MET A 96 3.84 3.89 -2.12
CA MET A 96 3.42 2.54 -1.76
C MET A 96 2.59 2.62 -0.48
N GLU A 97 1.35 2.14 -0.54
CA GLU A 97 0.47 2.09 0.62
C GLU A 97 0.93 1.01 1.61
N LEU A 98 0.81 1.26 2.91
CA LEU A 98 0.98 0.26 3.94
C LEU A 98 -0.33 -0.54 4.05
N ILE A 99 -0.35 -1.76 3.52
CA ILE A 99 -1.59 -2.54 3.34
C ILE A 99 -1.84 -3.57 4.45
N ALA A 100 -0.83 -3.92 5.24
CA ALA A 100 -0.96 -4.79 6.40
C ALA A 100 0.23 -4.62 7.35
N GLY A 101 0.09 -5.11 8.58
CA GLY A 101 1.16 -5.14 9.58
C GLY A 101 0.84 -4.34 10.83
N ARG A 102 1.80 -4.27 11.73
CA ARG A 102 1.70 -3.55 13.00
C ARG A 102 2.89 -2.63 13.20
N CYS A 103 2.63 -1.54 13.92
CA CYS A 103 3.64 -0.61 14.37
C CYS A 103 3.38 -0.24 15.82
N SER A 104 4.36 -0.31 16.70
CA SER A 104 4.27 0.23 18.05
C SER A 104 5.38 1.24 18.31
N ALA A 105 5.03 2.35 18.95
CA ALA A 105 5.96 3.35 19.44
C ALA A 105 6.02 3.26 20.97
N GLN A 106 7.20 3.05 21.50
CA GLN A 106 7.47 2.85 22.93
C GLN A 106 8.47 3.91 23.40
N GLU A 107 8.21 4.51 24.53
CA GLU A 107 9.16 5.42 25.16
C GLU A 107 10.16 4.64 26.00
N LYS A 108 11.44 4.94 25.79
CA LYS A 108 12.58 4.36 26.52
C LYS A 108 13.56 5.46 26.88
N SER A 109 13.21 6.31 27.82
CA SER A 109 14.12 7.38 28.28
C SER A 109 15.02 6.86 29.42
N PRO A 110 16.31 7.17 29.42
CA PRO A 110 17.20 6.82 30.52
C PRO A 110 16.67 7.39 31.85
N GLY A 111 16.55 6.55 32.87
CA GLY A 111 16.03 6.95 34.19
C GLY A 111 14.52 7.14 34.27
N SER A 112 13.76 6.81 33.23
CA SER A 112 12.30 6.83 33.19
C SER A 112 11.75 5.45 32.87
N ALA A 113 10.53 5.16 33.35
CA ALA A 113 9.84 3.92 33.05
C ALA A 113 9.56 3.79 31.53
N SER A 114 9.95 2.65 30.96
CA SER A 114 9.59 2.31 29.58
C SER A 114 8.07 2.12 29.48
N ARG A 115 7.45 2.62 28.42
CA ARG A 115 6.00 2.54 28.24
C ARG A 115 5.58 2.54 26.78
N LEU A 116 4.46 1.91 26.49
CA LEU A 116 3.80 2.06 25.20
C LEU A 116 3.29 3.50 25.06
N ARG A 117 3.52 4.14 23.92
CA ARG A 117 2.89 5.41 23.53
C ARG A 117 1.67 5.15 22.66
N ARG A 118 1.84 4.34 21.64
CA ARG A 118 0.77 3.97 20.71
C ARG A 118 1.08 2.66 20.01
N SER A 119 0.03 1.98 19.62
CA SER A 119 0.06 0.78 18.78
C SER A 119 -0.86 0.99 17.58
N HIS A 120 -0.41 0.58 16.42
CA HIS A 120 -1.14 0.66 15.16
C HIS A 120 -1.31 -0.75 14.59
N GLU A 121 -2.51 -1.06 14.16
CA GLU A 121 -2.78 -2.20 13.27
C GLU A 121 -3.15 -1.61 11.91
N LEU A 122 -2.31 -1.87 10.92
CA LEU A 122 -2.38 -1.23 9.61
C LEU A 122 -3.13 -2.13 8.66
N THR A 123 -3.98 -1.54 7.84
CA THR A 123 -4.65 -2.25 6.74
C THR A 123 -4.89 -1.31 5.56
N GLN A 124 -5.14 -1.89 4.40
CA GLN A 124 -5.46 -1.16 3.19
C GLN A 124 -6.59 -0.16 3.41
N GLY A 125 -6.53 1.00 2.77
CA GLY A 125 -7.54 2.05 2.82
C GLY A 125 -7.35 3.08 3.94
N MET A 126 -6.40 2.90 4.85
CA MET A 126 -6.10 3.88 5.90
C MET A 126 -5.34 5.11 5.38
N GLY A 127 -4.71 5.03 4.19
CA GLY A 127 -3.96 6.13 3.59
C GLY A 127 -2.56 6.31 4.17
N TYR A 128 -2.02 5.35 4.91
CA TYR A 128 -0.62 5.36 5.29
C TYR A 128 0.25 4.91 4.12
N THR A 129 1.28 5.68 3.80
CA THR A 129 2.13 5.47 2.63
C THR A 129 3.60 5.64 2.93
N LEU A 130 4.42 4.87 2.22
CA LEU A 130 5.82 5.15 2.00
C LEU A 130 5.94 5.90 0.65
N GLN A 131 6.53 7.08 0.66
CA GLN A 131 6.83 7.87 -0.53
C GLN A 131 8.34 7.98 -0.70
N MET A 132 8.81 7.90 -1.95
CA MET A 132 10.23 8.05 -2.27
C MET A 132 10.41 8.59 -3.68
N THR A 133 11.56 9.19 -3.95
CA THR A 133 11.97 9.63 -5.28
C THR A 133 12.75 8.51 -5.95
N ALA A 134 12.36 8.12 -7.16
CA ALA A 134 13.04 7.10 -7.96
C ALA A 134 13.16 7.53 -9.43
N LYS A 135 13.89 6.76 -10.23
CA LYS A 135 13.99 6.95 -11.67
C LYS A 135 13.30 5.81 -12.41
N LEU A 136 12.68 6.15 -13.52
CA LEU A 136 12.32 5.18 -14.54
C LEU A 136 13.56 4.92 -15.39
N VAL A 137 13.88 3.66 -15.61
CA VAL A 137 15.03 3.21 -16.41
C VAL A 137 14.59 2.16 -17.40
N VAL A 138 15.26 2.09 -18.54
CA VAL A 138 15.12 0.98 -19.47
C VAL A 138 16.41 0.18 -19.46
N VAL A 139 16.31 -1.09 -19.13
CA VAL A 139 17.46 -1.99 -18.95
C VAL A 139 17.31 -3.25 -19.80
N PRO A 140 18.42 -3.85 -20.24
CA PRO A 140 18.38 -5.14 -20.90
C PRO A 140 17.84 -6.23 -19.97
N VAL A 141 17.03 -7.15 -20.50
CA VAL A 141 16.59 -8.34 -19.77
C VAL A 141 17.66 -9.43 -19.93
N PRO A 142 18.26 -9.93 -18.83
CA PRO A 142 19.32 -10.92 -18.90
C PRO A 142 18.91 -12.17 -19.70
N GLY A 143 19.80 -12.64 -20.58
CA GLY A 143 19.56 -13.85 -21.38
C GLY A 143 18.57 -13.69 -22.53
N SER A 144 18.12 -12.48 -22.85
CA SER A 144 17.23 -12.20 -23.97
C SER A 144 17.69 -10.95 -24.75
N ASN A 145 17.07 -10.71 -25.91
CA ASN A 145 17.24 -9.46 -26.67
C ASN A 145 16.19 -8.41 -26.29
N GLN A 146 15.48 -8.62 -25.19
CA GLN A 146 14.44 -7.71 -24.71
C GLN A 146 15.05 -6.61 -23.83
N GLN A 147 14.36 -5.48 -23.77
CA GLN A 147 14.58 -4.40 -22.81
C GLN A 147 13.37 -4.31 -21.89
N GLN A 148 13.53 -3.77 -20.68
CA GLN A 148 12.46 -3.62 -19.71
C GLN A 148 12.44 -2.21 -19.16
N LEU A 149 11.26 -1.57 -19.17
CA LEU A 149 11.00 -0.37 -18.40
C LEU A 149 10.77 -0.76 -16.94
N ALA A 150 11.55 -0.17 -16.05
CA ALA A 150 11.50 -0.45 -14.62
C ALA A 150 11.57 0.82 -13.77
N ILE A 151 11.07 0.73 -12.54
CA ILE A 151 11.34 1.69 -11.47
C ILE A 151 12.62 1.23 -10.76
N ASP A 152 13.63 2.10 -10.69
CA ASP A 152 14.86 1.82 -9.94
C ASP A 152 14.65 2.12 -8.44
N LEU A 153 14.17 1.13 -7.70
CA LEU A 153 13.99 1.19 -6.25
C LEU A 153 15.33 1.03 -5.50
N GLY A 154 16.34 0.46 -6.15
CA GLY A 154 17.67 0.30 -5.56
C GLY A 154 18.39 1.63 -5.36
N GLN A 155 18.08 2.63 -6.20
CA GLN A 155 18.62 3.99 -6.13
C GLN A 155 17.58 5.01 -5.65
N ALA A 156 16.49 4.55 -5.03
CA ALA A 156 15.47 5.44 -4.49
C ALA A 156 16.04 6.33 -3.37
N THR A 157 15.60 7.58 -3.32
CA THR A 157 16.03 8.60 -2.36
C THR A 157 14.84 9.25 -1.67
N ASP A 158 15.12 10.05 -0.63
CA ASP A 158 14.15 10.84 0.12
C ASP A 158 12.91 10.06 0.60
N PRO A 159 13.07 8.86 1.20
CA PRO A 159 11.93 8.09 1.68
C PRO A 159 11.27 8.76 2.87
N ILE A 160 9.93 8.85 2.84
CA ILE A 160 9.08 9.43 3.89
C ILE A 160 7.91 8.50 4.12
N CYS A 161 7.62 8.16 5.39
CA CYS A 161 6.43 7.38 5.77
C CYS A 161 5.52 8.23 6.65
N ASN A 162 4.29 8.49 6.19
CA ASN A 162 3.31 9.35 6.87
C ASN A 162 2.62 8.70 8.08
N LEU A 163 2.99 7.49 8.47
CA LEU A 163 2.54 6.87 9.72
C LEU A 163 3.13 7.57 10.95
N ALA A 164 4.32 8.14 10.83
CA ALA A 164 4.94 8.94 11.89
C ALA A 164 4.39 10.36 11.93
N VAL A 165 4.31 10.94 13.14
CA VAL A 165 3.62 12.23 13.37
C VAL A 165 4.45 13.45 12.97
N THR A 166 5.78 13.39 13.13
CA THR A 166 6.66 14.52 12.81
C THR A 166 7.44 14.24 11.52
N ASP A 167 7.80 15.30 10.79
CA ASP A 167 8.58 15.16 9.54
C ASP A 167 9.90 14.41 9.74
N GLN A 168 10.57 14.64 10.87
CA GLN A 168 11.81 13.95 11.18
C GLN A 168 11.60 12.45 11.41
N ALA A 169 10.60 12.08 12.20
CA ALA A 169 10.24 10.69 12.44
C ALA A 169 9.74 10.01 11.15
N ALA A 170 9.00 10.73 10.31
CA ALA A 170 8.52 10.25 9.01
C ALA A 170 9.69 9.91 8.05
N ARG A 171 10.73 10.74 8.00
CA ARG A 171 11.96 10.46 7.24
C ARG A 171 12.72 9.27 7.80
N LYS A 172 12.91 9.19 9.12
CA LYS A 172 13.59 8.04 9.76
C LYS A 172 12.85 6.74 9.52
N MET A 173 11.52 6.73 9.66
CA MET A 173 10.69 5.57 9.36
C MET A 173 10.82 5.17 7.90
N GLY A 174 10.75 6.12 6.98
CA GLY A 174 10.96 5.86 5.56
C GLY A 174 12.32 5.26 5.25
N GLN A 175 13.40 5.82 5.83
CA GLN A 175 14.77 5.30 5.69
C GLN A 175 14.90 3.88 6.22
N PHE A 176 14.31 3.60 7.38
CA PHE A 176 14.32 2.25 7.95
C PHE A 176 13.59 1.26 7.05
N ILE A 177 12.36 1.58 6.59
CA ILE A 177 11.57 0.71 5.72
C ILE A 177 12.31 0.45 4.40
N LEU A 178 12.83 1.50 3.74
CA LEU A 178 13.58 1.35 2.50
C LEU A 178 14.85 0.51 2.69
N GLY A 179 15.59 0.74 3.79
CA GLY A 179 16.78 -0.04 4.12
C GLY A 179 16.48 -1.52 4.35
N GLN A 180 15.39 -1.85 5.07
CA GLN A 180 14.93 -3.22 5.26
C GLN A 180 14.49 -3.86 3.94
N LEU A 181 13.80 -3.11 3.09
CA LEU A 181 13.38 -3.56 1.76
C LEU A 181 14.60 -3.94 0.89
N GLN A 182 15.59 -3.06 0.81
CA GLN A 182 16.81 -3.27 0.01
C GLN A 182 17.70 -4.42 0.51
N GLN A 183 17.55 -4.85 1.77
CA GLN A 183 18.30 -5.98 2.36
C GLN A 183 17.60 -7.33 2.16
N GLN A 184 16.37 -7.37 1.65
CA GLN A 184 15.68 -8.65 1.44
C GLN A 184 16.31 -9.43 0.29
N PRO A 185 16.51 -10.76 0.42
CA PRO A 185 17.07 -11.58 -0.66
C PRO A 185 16.24 -11.58 -1.96
N ALA A 186 14.93 -11.53 -1.82
CA ALA A 186 13.98 -11.45 -2.94
C ALA A 186 13.76 -10.02 -3.46
N PHE A 187 14.51 -9.03 -2.95
CA PHE A 187 14.39 -7.67 -3.43
C PHE A 187 15.04 -7.53 -4.80
N GLU A 188 14.23 -7.31 -5.82
CA GLU A 188 14.70 -6.87 -7.11
C GLU A 188 14.81 -5.33 -7.10
N PRO A 189 16.01 -4.76 -7.23
CA PRO A 189 16.21 -3.31 -7.23
C PRO A 189 15.46 -2.60 -8.36
N LEU A 190 15.17 -3.35 -9.43
CA LEU A 190 14.46 -2.88 -10.61
C LEU A 190 13.05 -3.50 -10.66
N PHE A 191 12.02 -2.70 -10.39
CA PHE A 191 10.63 -3.14 -10.52
C PHE A 191 10.17 -2.97 -11.98
N GLY A 192 10.40 -4.00 -12.80
CA GLY A 192 10.05 -4.00 -14.23
C GLY A 192 8.56 -4.23 -14.46
N PHE A 193 7.96 -3.47 -15.40
CA PHE A 193 6.53 -3.57 -15.68
C PHE A 193 6.13 -3.49 -17.15
N ILE A 194 7.01 -3.08 -18.07
CA ILE A 194 6.79 -3.14 -19.52
C ILE A 194 8.03 -3.72 -20.17
N ASN A 195 7.88 -4.74 -21.01
CA ASN A 195 8.98 -5.29 -21.79
C ASN A 195 8.90 -4.83 -23.24
N PHE A 196 10.04 -4.54 -23.84
CA PHE A 196 10.19 -4.25 -25.26
C PHE A 196 10.90 -5.43 -25.92
N SER A 197 10.19 -6.10 -26.83
CA SER A 197 10.71 -7.28 -27.54
C SER A 197 10.85 -6.94 -29.01
N PRO A 198 12.07 -6.66 -29.52
CA PRO A 198 12.28 -6.39 -30.94
C PRO A 198 11.78 -7.57 -31.78
N ILE A 199 10.81 -7.34 -32.65
CA ILE A 199 10.25 -8.35 -33.55
C ILE A 199 10.61 -7.98 -35.00
N GLY A 200 11.26 -8.89 -35.70
CA GLY A 200 11.60 -8.70 -37.10
C GLY A 200 12.79 -7.79 -37.33
N ASN A 201 12.95 -7.39 -38.59
CA ASN A 201 14.03 -6.50 -39.07
C ASN A 201 13.48 -5.33 -39.88
N ASP A 202 12.27 -4.91 -39.63
CA ASP A 202 11.64 -3.81 -40.35
C ASP A 202 11.94 -2.43 -39.75
N VAL A 203 11.49 -1.40 -40.43
CA VAL A 203 11.70 0.00 -40.07
C VAL A 203 11.00 0.46 -38.80
N LEU A 204 10.16 -0.38 -38.20
CA LEU A 204 9.47 -0.11 -36.93
C LEU A 204 10.02 -0.94 -35.77
N THR A 205 11.12 -1.66 -35.97
CA THR A 205 11.80 -2.34 -34.86
C THR A 205 12.33 -1.32 -33.87
N ILE A 206 11.96 -1.47 -32.61
CA ILE A 206 12.43 -0.63 -31.51
C ILE A 206 13.86 -1.01 -31.17
N ASP A 207 14.81 -0.08 -31.40
CA ASP A 207 16.23 -0.29 -31.07
C ASP A 207 16.56 0.27 -29.67
N ARG A 208 15.93 1.39 -29.28
CA ARG A 208 16.16 2.03 -27.98
C ARG A 208 14.90 2.73 -27.47
N VAL A 209 14.70 2.74 -26.16
CA VAL A 209 13.63 3.48 -25.47
C VAL A 209 14.21 4.33 -24.36
N ASP A 210 13.90 5.63 -24.34
CA ASP A 210 14.26 6.56 -23.27
C ASP A 210 12.97 7.05 -22.56
N PRO A 211 12.80 6.79 -21.25
CA PRO A 211 11.62 7.24 -20.51
C PRO A 211 11.81 8.67 -20.00
N ILE A 212 10.76 9.47 -20.07
CA ILE A 212 10.66 10.80 -19.47
C ILE A 212 9.41 10.88 -18.62
N ALA A 213 9.51 11.46 -17.41
CA ALA A 213 8.40 11.76 -16.55
C ALA A 213 7.91 13.19 -16.82
N GLN A 214 6.63 13.34 -17.08
CA GLN A 214 6.01 14.59 -17.47
C GLN A 214 4.86 14.95 -16.54
N LYS A 215 4.92 16.16 -15.92
CA LYS A 215 3.81 16.68 -15.12
C LYS A 215 2.69 17.13 -16.05
N ALA A 216 1.44 16.86 -15.67
CA ALA A 216 0.29 17.37 -16.39
C ALA A 216 0.21 18.91 -16.29
N PRO A 217 -0.25 19.60 -17.34
CA PRO A 217 -0.52 21.03 -17.27
C PRO A 217 -1.54 21.38 -16.20
N GLU A 218 -1.44 22.58 -15.60
CA GLU A 218 -2.41 23.06 -14.61
C GLU A 218 -3.83 23.10 -15.20
N GLY A 219 -4.83 22.66 -14.43
CA GLY A 219 -6.23 22.57 -14.86
C GLY A 219 -6.60 21.25 -15.56
N ALA A 220 -5.70 20.28 -15.62
CA ALA A 220 -5.98 18.94 -16.15
C ALA A 220 -7.01 18.14 -15.32
N GLY A 221 -7.35 18.59 -14.13
CA GLY A 221 -8.26 17.93 -13.20
C GLY A 221 -9.32 18.88 -12.64
N GLN A 222 -10.32 19.30 -13.42
CA GLN A 222 -11.56 19.88 -12.88
C GLN A 222 -12.60 18.76 -12.71
N GLY A 223 -12.49 18.04 -11.62
CA GLY A 223 -13.42 17.04 -11.12
C GLY A 223 -12.88 16.59 -9.77
N SER A 224 -13.71 16.14 -8.86
CA SER A 224 -13.45 15.81 -7.45
C SER A 224 -12.39 14.73 -7.18
N GLN A 225 -11.52 14.41 -8.15
CA GLN A 225 -10.33 13.59 -7.98
C GLN A 225 -9.16 14.15 -8.81
N PRO A 226 -7.93 14.18 -8.27
CA PRO A 226 -6.73 14.51 -9.03
C PRO A 226 -6.36 13.34 -9.96
N GLN A 227 -7.13 13.13 -11.03
CA GLN A 227 -7.06 11.93 -11.86
C GLN A 227 -5.87 11.87 -12.81
N THR A 228 -5.10 12.96 -13.00
CA THR A 228 -3.91 12.91 -13.84
C THR A 228 -2.92 13.96 -13.42
N ASP A 229 -2.00 13.61 -12.53
CA ASP A 229 -0.90 14.51 -12.23
C ASP A 229 0.23 14.43 -13.28
N GLY A 230 0.15 13.53 -14.27
CA GLY A 230 1.12 13.46 -15.36
C GLY A 230 1.11 12.18 -16.19
N ALA A 231 2.22 11.95 -16.86
CA ALA A 231 2.43 10.83 -17.78
C ALA A 231 3.90 10.38 -17.84
N VAL A 232 4.09 9.13 -18.24
CA VAL A 232 5.36 8.63 -18.77
C VAL A 232 5.35 8.81 -20.28
N LEU A 233 6.37 9.48 -20.81
CA LEU A 233 6.63 9.58 -22.24
C LEU A 233 7.80 8.65 -22.61
N LEU A 234 7.53 7.65 -23.44
CA LEU A 234 8.52 6.71 -23.96
C LEU A 234 8.98 7.20 -25.33
N LEU A 235 10.23 7.65 -25.39
CA LEU A 235 10.88 8.11 -26.60
C LEU A 235 11.55 6.91 -27.27
N MET A 236 11.14 6.57 -28.50
CA MET A 236 11.60 5.37 -29.20
C MET A 236 12.46 5.73 -30.40
N GLN A 237 13.69 5.24 -30.39
CA GLN A 237 14.54 5.18 -31.58
C GLN A 237 14.19 3.90 -32.34
N LEU A 238 13.83 4.07 -33.59
CA LEU A 238 13.48 2.95 -34.46
C LEU A 238 14.65 2.60 -35.39
N ARG A 239 14.66 1.36 -35.87
CA ARG A 239 15.70 0.88 -36.76
C ARG A 239 15.85 1.74 -38.01
N GLY A 240 17.10 2.16 -38.27
CA GLY A 240 17.44 3.05 -39.36
C GLY A 240 17.26 4.54 -39.07
N ASP A 241 16.96 4.91 -37.84
CA ASP A 241 17.13 6.30 -37.40
C ASP A 241 18.63 6.61 -37.29
N SER A 242 19.06 7.76 -37.84
CA SER A 242 20.49 8.09 -37.92
C SER A 242 21.10 8.43 -36.55
N ASP A 243 20.33 9.03 -35.68
CA ASP A 243 20.75 9.49 -34.36
C ASP A 243 19.62 9.32 -33.31
N ALA A 244 19.98 9.37 -32.02
CA ALA A 244 18.98 9.54 -30.98
C ALA A 244 18.33 10.92 -31.10
N GLY A 245 17.02 10.98 -30.89
CA GLY A 245 16.28 12.25 -30.91
C GLY A 245 16.75 13.20 -29.81
N GLY A 246 16.45 14.48 -29.99
CA GLY A 246 16.73 15.51 -28.99
C GLY A 246 15.74 15.52 -27.83
N ILE A 247 16.17 16.06 -26.69
CA ILE A 247 15.29 16.36 -25.54
C ILE A 247 15.15 17.88 -25.47
N PRO A 248 13.99 18.44 -25.88
CA PRO A 248 13.73 19.88 -25.82
C PRO A 248 13.61 20.36 -24.38
N ASP A 249 13.51 21.67 -24.18
CA ASP A 249 13.25 22.24 -22.84
C ASP A 249 11.91 21.79 -22.25
N ALA A 250 10.91 21.53 -23.09
CA ALA A 250 9.64 20.91 -22.71
C ALA A 250 9.05 20.15 -23.91
N PHE A 251 8.65 18.90 -23.67
CA PHE A 251 7.79 18.18 -24.62
C PHE A 251 6.34 18.62 -24.49
N THR A 252 5.61 18.64 -25.60
CA THR A 252 4.16 18.82 -25.57
C THR A 252 3.52 17.69 -24.79
N TYR A 253 2.56 18.01 -23.91
CA TYR A 253 1.79 17.01 -23.18
C TYR A 253 0.80 16.32 -24.13
N LEU A 254 0.99 15.01 -24.36
CA LEU A 254 0.32 14.27 -25.44
C LEU A 254 -1.03 13.62 -25.04
N LEU A 255 -1.51 13.81 -23.80
CA LEU A 255 -2.78 13.24 -23.34
C LEU A 255 -3.85 14.32 -23.24
N PRO A 256 -4.63 14.59 -24.32
CA PRO A 256 -5.69 15.58 -24.29
C PRO A 256 -6.93 15.06 -23.56
N ARG A 257 -7.83 15.97 -23.21
CA ARG A 257 -9.16 15.61 -22.70
C ARG A 257 -9.99 14.94 -23.79
N LYS A 258 -10.77 13.93 -23.41
CA LYS A 258 -11.83 13.40 -24.24
C LYS A 258 -12.94 14.45 -24.40
N GLU A 259 -13.47 14.59 -25.59
CA GLU A 259 -14.62 15.44 -25.84
C GLU A 259 -15.89 14.74 -25.30
N ALA A 260 -16.63 15.43 -24.45
CA ALA A 260 -17.83 15.07 -23.69
C ALA A 260 -18.48 13.67 -23.89
N PRO A 261 -19.21 13.12 -22.92
CA PRO A 261 -19.67 13.71 -21.66
C PRO A 261 -18.77 13.44 -20.44
N GLU A 262 -17.70 12.68 -20.60
CA GLU A 262 -16.84 12.27 -19.51
C GLU A 262 -15.55 13.10 -19.51
N VAL A 263 -15.27 13.75 -18.39
CA VAL A 263 -14.09 14.61 -18.17
C VAL A 263 -12.86 13.75 -17.90
N SER A 264 -12.61 12.72 -18.70
CA SER A 264 -11.40 11.89 -18.59
C SER A 264 -10.45 12.17 -19.76
N ASN A 265 -9.14 12.08 -19.49
CA ASN A 265 -8.11 12.13 -20.54
C ASN A 265 -8.02 10.78 -21.27
N TYR A 266 -7.37 10.77 -22.43
CA TYR A 266 -6.92 9.52 -23.01
C TYR A 266 -5.85 8.90 -22.11
N GLY A 267 -5.87 7.58 -21.97
CA GLY A 267 -4.91 6.83 -21.15
C GLY A 267 -3.58 6.57 -21.87
N ALA A 268 -3.59 6.64 -23.22
CA ALA A 268 -2.40 6.47 -24.06
C ALA A 268 -2.49 7.29 -25.35
N THR A 269 -1.34 7.78 -25.82
CA THR A 269 -1.20 8.44 -27.12
C THR A 269 0.09 7.98 -27.77
N LEU A 270 0.00 7.49 -29.02
CA LEU A 270 1.15 7.16 -29.85
C LEU A 270 1.33 8.19 -30.94
N LEU A 271 2.52 8.76 -31.02
CA LEU A 271 2.94 9.65 -32.09
C LEU A 271 4.00 8.93 -32.94
N LEU A 272 3.78 8.86 -34.24
CA LEU A 272 4.71 8.28 -35.23
C LEU A 272 5.26 9.36 -36.13
N GLY A 273 6.59 9.39 -36.29
CA GLY A 273 7.26 10.35 -37.12
C GLY A 273 6.93 10.19 -38.61
N LYS A 274 6.91 11.28 -39.34
CA LYS A 274 6.54 11.42 -40.75
C LYS A 274 7.10 10.32 -41.65
N LEU A 275 8.40 9.98 -41.52
CA LEU A 275 9.01 8.95 -42.34
C LEU A 275 8.45 7.55 -42.10
N ARG A 276 7.84 7.34 -40.92
CA ARG A 276 7.27 6.06 -40.46
C ARG A 276 5.76 6.03 -40.66
N ALA A 277 5.09 7.18 -40.61
CA ALA A 277 3.63 7.33 -40.73
C ALA A 277 3.09 6.76 -42.04
N LYS A 278 3.80 6.88 -43.14
CA LYS A 278 3.43 6.31 -44.46
C LYS A 278 3.29 4.78 -44.49
N TYR A 279 3.88 4.09 -43.51
CA TYR A 279 3.78 2.65 -43.38
C TYR A 279 2.70 2.21 -42.37
N SER A 280 1.93 3.13 -41.87
CA SER A 280 1.18 3.00 -40.60
C SER A 280 -0.09 2.15 -40.67
N THR A 281 -0.69 1.88 -41.82
CA THR A 281 -1.99 1.17 -41.91
C THR A 281 -1.91 -0.28 -41.39
N TYR A 282 -0.71 -0.90 -41.43
CA TYR A 282 -0.47 -2.23 -40.88
C TYR A 282 0.52 -2.23 -39.69
N LEU A 283 1.07 -1.09 -39.31
CA LEU A 283 2.34 -1.04 -38.62
C LEU A 283 2.26 -0.46 -37.19
N ALA A 284 1.22 0.30 -36.82
CA ALA A 284 0.99 0.65 -35.43
C ALA A 284 0.77 -0.61 -34.59
N SER A 285 0.11 -1.62 -35.13
CA SER A 285 -0.01 -2.95 -34.50
C SER A 285 1.33 -3.67 -34.40
N GLY A 286 2.22 -3.56 -35.40
CA GLY A 286 3.56 -4.16 -35.37
C GLY A 286 4.50 -3.50 -34.37
N LEU A 287 4.45 -2.17 -34.24
CA LEU A 287 5.21 -1.44 -33.22
C LEU A 287 4.72 -1.83 -31.81
N LEU A 288 3.40 -1.82 -31.60
CA LEU A 288 2.81 -2.14 -30.30
C LEU A 288 2.91 -3.62 -29.93
N ALA A 289 2.99 -4.53 -30.91
CA ALA A 289 3.27 -5.94 -30.64
C ALA A 289 4.64 -6.15 -29.97
N GLN A 290 5.54 -5.17 -30.08
CA GLN A 290 6.84 -5.19 -29.40
C GLN A 290 6.77 -4.67 -27.96
N VAL A 291 5.64 -4.06 -27.56
CA VAL A 291 5.41 -3.52 -26.20
C VAL A 291 4.58 -4.53 -25.42
N ILE A 292 5.24 -5.32 -24.59
CA ILE A 292 4.63 -6.39 -23.81
C ILE A 292 4.31 -5.86 -22.42
N MET A 293 3.03 -5.77 -22.10
CA MET A 293 2.51 -5.31 -20.81
C MET A 293 2.11 -6.48 -19.92
N PRO A 294 2.13 -6.33 -18.57
CA PRO A 294 1.75 -7.40 -17.65
C PRO A 294 0.29 -7.80 -17.83
N GLU A 295 -0.05 -9.03 -17.45
CA GLU A 295 -1.43 -9.57 -17.43
C GLU A 295 -2.20 -9.40 -18.75
N GLY A 296 -1.49 -9.33 -19.89
CA GLY A 296 -2.10 -9.20 -21.21
C GLY A 296 -2.77 -7.85 -21.49
N TYR A 297 -2.38 -6.80 -20.80
CA TYR A 297 -2.79 -5.45 -21.16
C TYR A 297 -2.24 -5.05 -22.54
N VAL A 298 -3.01 -4.25 -23.25
CA VAL A 298 -2.65 -3.69 -24.57
C VAL A 298 -3.09 -2.25 -24.69
N VAL A 299 -2.43 -1.48 -25.53
CA VAL A 299 -2.93 -0.17 -25.96
C VAL A 299 -4.03 -0.40 -27.00
N ARG A 300 -5.22 0.08 -26.72
CA ARG A 300 -6.36 0.06 -27.66
C ARG A 300 -6.60 1.48 -28.15
N PHE A 301 -6.30 1.73 -29.43
CA PHE A 301 -6.62 3.00 -30.04
C PHE A 301 -8.12 3.12 -30.31
N LEU A 302 -8.65 4.28 -29.99
CA LEU A 302 -10.05 4.65 -30.19
C LEU A 302 -10.20 5.56 -31.39
N GLU A 303 -9.20 6.40 -31.63
CA GLU A 303 -9.20 7.42 -32.66
C GLU A 303 -7.80 7.57 -33.26
N HIS A 304 -7.73 7.95 -34.54
CA HIS A 304 -6.49 8.28 -35.23
C HIS A 304 -6.68 9.55 -36.05
N GLU A 305 -5.62 10.33 -36.12
CA GLU A 305 -5.54 11.52 -36.96
C GLU A 305 -4.26 11.45 -37.81
N GLU A 306 -4.37 11.82 -39.07
CA GLU A 306 -3.25 11.92 -39.99
C GLU A 306 -3.03 13.38 -40.36
N PHE A 307 -1.77 13.80 -40.30
CA PHE A 307 -1.34 15.11 -40.74
C PHE A 307 -0.54 14.96 -42.00
N ASP A 308 -1.07 15.39 -43.14
CA ASP A 308 -0.33 15.45 -44.37
C ASP A 308 0.35 16.84 -44.52
N PRO A 309 1.66 16.90 -44.68
CA PRO A 309 2.64 15.84 -44.89
C PRO A 309 3.36 15.37 -43.59
N HIS A 310 2.67 15.29 -42.49
CA HIS A 310 3.17 15.26 -41.12
C HIS A 310 3.07 13.89 -40.44
N ASP A 311 3.26 13.93 -39.13
CA ASP A 311 3.24 12.80 -38.22
C ASP A 311 1.83 12.20 -38.08
N LYS A 312 1.74 10.94 -37.62
CA LYS A 312 0.50 10.30 -37.29
C LYS A 312 0.30 10.23 -35.78
N VAL A 313 -0.87 10.62 -35.32
CA VAL A 313 -1.27 10.60 -33.90
C VAL A 313 -2.40 9.60 -33.69
N LEU A 314 -2.24 8.70 -32.71
CA LEU A 314 -3.27 7.73 -32.31
C LEU A 314 -3.58 7.93 -30.83
N PHE A 315 -4.86 8.11 -30.53
CA PHE A 315 -5.38 8.30 -29.18
C PHE A 315 -6.07 7.02 -28.68
N GLY A 316 -5.83 6.62 -27.46
CA GLY A 316 -6.39 5.40 -26.91
C GLY A 316 -6.29 5.28 -25.41
N ASP A 317 -6.59 4.08 -24.94
CA ASP A 317 -6.51 3.68 -23.55
C ASP A 317 -5.73 2.37 -23.42
N ILE A 318 -5.15 2.12 -22.25
CA ILE A 318 -4.66 0.80 -21.86
C ILE A 318 -5.84 -0.01 -21.34
N ARG A 319 -6.04 -1.19 -21.91
CA ARG A 319 -7.13 -2.10 -21.54
C ARG A 319 -6.62 -3.55 -21.59
N PRO A 320 -7.29 -4.47 -20.87
CA PRO A 320 -7.07 -5.89 -21.10
C PRO A 320 -7.29 -6.24 -22.58
N GLY A 321 -6.37 -7.02 -23.16
CA GLY A 321 -6.50 -7.51 -24.54
C GLY A 321 -7.74 -8.41 -24.71
N THR A 322 -8.12 -8.67 -25.95
CA THR A 322 -9.24 -9.56 -26.28
C THR A 322 -8.98 -10.95 -25.69
N GLY A 323 -9.95 -11.50 -24.94
CA GLY A 323 -9.81 -12.78 -24.24
C GLY A 323 -8.99 -12.72 -22.94
N THR A 324 -8.50 -11.55 -22.55
CA THR A 324 -7.83 -11.39 -21.26
C THR A 324 -8.85 -11.16 -20.15
N CYS A 325 -8.92 -12.07 -19.20
CA CYS A 325 -9.75 -11.97 -18.01
C CYS A 325 -8.97 -11.36 -16.85
N ARG A 326 -9.65 -10.63 -15.96
CA ARG A 326 -9.11 -10.13 -14.69
C ARG A 326 -10.08 -10.45 -13.57
N LEU A 327 -9.56 -10.61 -12.36
CA LEU A 327 -10.35 -10.67 -11.14
C LEU A 327 -10.48 -9.25 -10.56
N LEU A 328 -11.70 -8.85 -10.24
CA LEU A 328 -12.00 -7.56 -9.62
C LEU A 328 -12.81 -7.77 -8.34
N PRO A 329 -12.45 -7.10 -7.23
CA PRO A 329 -11.33 -6.16 -7.11
C PRO A 329 -9.96 -6.85 -7.13
N ALA A 330 -8.96 -6.22 -7.72
CA ALA A 330 -7.61 -6.78 -7.85
C ALA A 330 -6.86 -6.83 -6.50
N LEU A 331 -7.07 -5.83 -5.65
CA LEU A 331 -6.61 -5.76 -4.27
C LEU A 331 -7.78 -5.35 -3.38
N SER A 332 -8.01 -6.04 -2.27
CA SER A 332 -9.16 -5.82 -1.40
C SER A 332 -8.87 -6.20 0.05
N HIS A 333 -9.74 -5.73 0.95
CA HIS A 333 -9.73 -6.05 2.37
C HIS A 333 -11.11 -6.57 2.80
N ILE A 334 -11.11 -7.61 3.64
CA ILE A 334 -12.33 -8.10 4.32
C ILE A 334 -12.03 -8.51 5.76
N GLY A 335 -13.05 -8.49 6.60
CA GLY A 335 -13.00 -8.98 7.97
C GLY A 335 -13.33 -10.47 8.08
N ALA A 336 -13.00 -11.04 9.21
CA ALA A 336 -13.30 -12.42 9.57
C ALA A 336 -14.80 -12.75 9.38
N GLY A 337 -15.07 -13.88 8.75
CA GLY A 337 -16.42 -14.36 8.47
C GLY A 337 -17.16 -13.64 7.35
N GLN A 338 -16.58 -12.58 6.77
CA GLN A 338 -17.17 -11.90 5.61
C GLN A 338 -16.90 -12.67 4.32
N ALA A 339 -17.70 -12.37 3.29
CA ALA A 339 -17.55 -12.92 1.96
C ALA A 339 -17.29 -11.80 0.94
N LEU A 340 -16.47 -12.10 -0.07
CA LEU A 340 -16.18 -11.24 -1.21
C LEU A 340 -16.39 -12.01 -2.50
N SER A 341 -17.24 -11.50 -3.38
CA SER A 341 -17.42 -12.05 -4.71
C SER A 341 -16.52 -11.31 -5.70
N TYR A 342 -15.79 -12.09 -6.50
CA TYR A 342 -14.95 -11.56 -7.56
C TYR A 342 -15.74 -11.48 -8.87
N GLU A 343 -15.69 -10.31 -9.47
CA GLU A 343 -16.18 -10.11 -10.84
C GLU A 343 -15.08 -10.47 -11.84
N VAL A 344 -15.50 -11.02 -12.97
CA VAL A 344 -14.61 -11.41 -14.06
C VAL A 344 -14.79 -10.43 -15.20
N SER A 345 -13.72 -9.78 -15.64
CA SER A 345 -13.77 -8.74 -16.67
C SER A 345 -13.89 -9.27 -18.11
N CYS A 346 -14.24 -10.53 -18.31
CA CYS A 346 -14.38 -11.14 -19.64
C CYS A 346 -15.67 -11.98 -19.74
N ASP A 347 -16.11 -12.24 -20.97
CA ASP A 347 -17.32 -13.01 -21.27
C ASP A 347 -17.15 -14.52 -21.04
N THR A 348 -15.92 -15.01 -20.95
CA THR A 348 -15.60 -16.42 -20.66
C THR A 348 -15.52 -16.64 -19.16
N GLY A 349 -16.16 -17.69 -18.65
CA GLY A 349 -16.07 -18.06 -17.23
C GLY A 349 -14.63 -18.35 -16.80
N LEU A 350 -14.39 -18.31 -15.49
CA LEU A 350 -13.14 -18.76 -14.88
C LEU A 350 -13.35 -20.09 -14.16
N TYR A 351 -12.30 -20.90 -14.13
CA TYR A 351 -12.32 -22.28 -13.67
C TYR A 351 -11.27 -22.51 -12.58
N GLY A 352 -11.42 -23.61 -11.85
CA GLY A 352 -10.39 -24.08 -10.93
C GLY A 352 -10.00 -23.06 -9.86
N TRP A 353 -10.98 -22.38 -9.29
CA TRP A 353 -10.79 -21.39 -8.25
C TRP A 353 -10.00 -21.92 -7.07
N GLN A 354 -9.01 -21.19 -6.64
CA GLN A 354 -8.14 -21.51 -5.51
C GLN A 354 -7.88 -20.26 -4.66
N ALA A 355 -7.69 -20.50 -3.37
CA ALA A 355 -7.25 -19.45 -2.44
C ALA A 355 -6.15 -20.03 -1.55
N HIS A 356 -5.05 -19.31 -1.39
CA HIS A 356 -3.97 -19.71 -0.50
C HIS A 356 -3.40 -18.51 0.25
N ASP A 357 -3.11 -18.73 1.52
CA ASP A 357 -2.38 -17.76 2.34
C ASP A 357 -0.90 -17.79 1.96
N ILE A 358 -0.26 -16.63 1.83
CA ILE A 358 1.14 -16.52 1.38
C ILE A 358 2.16 -17.15 2.32
N ILE A 359 1.80 -17.32 3.60
CA ILE A 359 2.66 -17.88 4.64
C ILE A 359 2.28 -19.33 4.93
N SER A 360 0.99 -19.61 5.03
CA SER A 360 0.42 -20.91 5.37
C SER A 360 -0.66 -21.31 4.37
N PRO A 361 -0.31 -21.89 3.22
CA PRO A 361 -1.24 -22.10 2.11
C PRO A 361 -2.58 -22.75 2.48
N ARG A 362 -2.61 -23.64 3.48
CA ARG A 362 -3.83 -24.29 3.98
C ARG A 362 -4.66 -23.44 4.94
N ALA A 363 -4.18 -22.26 5.31
CA ALA A 363 -4.84 -21.40 6.29
C ALA A 363 -5.89 -20.45 5.67
N ALA A 364 -5.95 -20.33 4.34
CA ALA A 364 -6.95 -19.50 3.65
C ALA A 364 -8.38 -19.94 3.98
N GLY A 365 -9.35 -19.04 3.80
CA GLY A 365 -10.77 -19.33 3.84
C GLY A 365 -11.21 -20.22 2.67
N ALA A 366 -12.50 -20.35 2.48
CA ALA A 366 -13.06 -21.13 1.38
C ALA A 366 -13.36 -20.24 0.17
N ILE A 367 -13.12 -20.78 -1.04
CA ILE A 367 -13.57 -20.13 -2.27
C ILE A 367 -14.49 -21.06 -3.06
N ASN A 368 -15.64 -20.55 -3.50
CA ASN A 368 -16.60 -21.29 -4.30
C ASN A 368 -17.17 -20.39 -5.39
N ASN A 369 -17.03 -20.78 -6.64
CA ASN A 369 -17.54 -20.05 -7.82
C ASN A 369 -17.25 -18.54 -7.79
N GLY A 370 -16.00 -18.17 -7.45
CA GLY A 370 -15.59 -16.76 -7.41
C GLY A 370 -15.97 -16.01 -6.13
N THR A 371 -16.66 -16.64 -5.18
CA THR A 371 -16.94 -16.03 -3.87
C THR A 371 -16.00 -16.63 -2.83
N TYR A 372 -15.15 -15.78 -2.27
CA TYR A 372 -14.28 -16.11 -1.15
C TYR A 372 -15.00 -15.83 0.17
N THR A 373 -14.93 -16.75 1.11
CA THR A 373 -15.46 -16.58 2.46
C THR A 373 -14.32 -16.69 3.46
N ALA A 374 -14.09 -15.61 4.20
CA ALA A 374 -13.08 -15.54 5.25
C ALA A 374 -13.41 -16.49 6.42
N ARG A 375 -12.38 -16.98 7.12
CA ARG A 375 -12.58 -17.79 8.31
C ARG A 375 -13.24 -16.97 9.43
N PRO A 376 -14.04 -17.60 10.31
CA PRO A 376 -14.51 -16.95 11.52
C PRO A 376 -13.35 -16.45 12.40
N ARG A 377 -13.56 -15.36 13.15
CA ARG A 377 -12.53 -14.69 13.98
C ARG A 377 -11.76 -15.67 14.87
N GLY A 378 -12.45 -16.60 15.54
CA GLY A 378 -11.84 -17.61 16.43
C GLY A 378 -11.00 -18.68 15.72
N GLN A 379 -11.00 -18.73 14.39
CA GLN A 379 -10.24 -19.68 13.58
C GLN A 379 -9.07 -19.03 12.80
N LEU A 380 -8.88 -17.72 12.96
CA LEU A 380 -7.79 -17.03 12.31
C LEU A 380 -6.45 -17.35 12.99
N PRO A 381 -5.41 -17.74 12.23
CA PRO A 381 -4.08 -18.01 12.79
C PRO A 381 -3.30 -16.75 13.12
N SER A 382 -3.71 -15.60 12.60
CA SER A 382 -3.10 -14.28 12.82
C SER A 382 -4.15 -13.18 12.73
N ALA A 383 -3.87 -12.00 13.29
CA ALA A 383 -4.77 -10.85 13.21
C ALA A 383 -5.01 -10.38 11.77
N GLN A 384 -4.00 -10.53 10.92
CA GLN A 384 -4.07 -10.21 9.50
C GLN A 384 -3.35 -11.26 8.67
N ARG A 385 -3.80 -11.44 7.44
CA ARG A 385 -3.20 -12.33 6.43
C ARG A 385 -3.36 -11.76 5.04
N VAL A 386 -2.48 -12.21 4.16
CA VAL A 386 -2.62 -11.97 2.72
C VAL A 386 -2.95 -13.28 2.03
N VAL A 387 -4.04 -13.28 1.32
CA VAL A 387 -4.54 -14.42 0.57
C VAL A 387 -4.45 -14.11 -0.92
N VAL A 388 -3.85 -15.00 -1.68
CA VAL A 388 -3.88 -14.98 -3.14
C VAL A 388 -5.08 -15.79 -3.59
N VAL A 389 -6.02 -15.14 -4.25
CA VAL A 389 -7.14 -15.78 -4.94
C VAL A 389 -6.78 -15.94 -6.41
N SER A 390 -6.95 -17.14 -6.96
CA SER A 390 -6.56 -17.46 -8.33
C SER A 390 -7.62 -18.27 -9.04
N ALA A 391 -7.72 -18.09 -10.37
CA ALA A 391 -8.57 -18.89 -11.22
C ALA A 391 -7.95 -19.03 -12.62
N LYS A 392 -8.25 -20.10 -13.33
CA LYS A 392 -7.81 -20.39 -14.70
C LYS A 392 -8.77 -19.82 -15.72
N VAL A 393 -8.25 -19.38 -16.86
CA VAL A 393 -9.06 -18.85 -17.98
C VAL A 393 -9.72 -19.95 -18.83
N SER A 394 -9.34 -21.21 -18.67
CA SER A 394 -9.98 -22.39 -19.25
C SER A 394 -9.79 -23.62 -18.36
N GLU A 395 -10.45 -24.74 -18.68
CA GLU A 395 -10.32 -26.01 -17.94
C GLU A 395 -9.00 -26.74 -18.22
N GLU A 396 -8.22 -26.32 -19.21
CA GLU A 396 -6.95 -26.93 -19.56
C GLU A 396 -5.92 -26.81 -18.42
N ALA A 397 -5.06 -27.81 -18.31
CA ALA A 397 -4.09 -27.89 -17.19
C ALA A 397 -3.07 -26.74 -17.20
N ASP A 398 -2.67 -26.28 -18.38
CA ASP A 398 -1.70 -25.23 -18.67
C ASP A 398 -2.34 -23.87 -18.94
N ALA A 399 -3.66 -23.75 -18.74
CA ALA A 399 -4.36 -22.48 -18.93
C ALA A 399 -3.78 -21.36 -18.07
N ALA A 400 -3.72 -20.16 -18.66
CA ALA A 400 -3.25 -18.97 -17.95
C ALA A 400 -4.08 -18.73 -16.68
N THR A 401 -3.38 -18.44 -15.58
CA THR A 401 -3.99 -18.16 -14.29
C THR A 401 -4.10 -16.66 -14.09
N ARG A 402 -5.20 -16.20 -13.50
CA ARG A 402 -5.43 -14.82 -13.06
C ARG A 402 -5.53 -14.80 -11.55
N SER A 403 -5.07 -13.71 -10.95
CA SER A 403 -5.01 -13.60 -9.49
C SER A 403 -5.48 -12.25 -9.01
N ALA A 404 -5.91 -12.23 -7.75
CA ALA A 404 -6.19 -11.04 -6.96
C ALA A 404 -5.62 -11.22 -5.55
N LEU A 405 -5.33 -10.14 -4.87
CA LEU A 405 -4.86 -10.14 -3.50
C LEU A 405 -5.98 -9.72 -2.56
N LEU A 406 -6.07 -10.41 -1.44
CA LEU A 406 -7.02 -10.15 -0.39
C LEU A 406 -6.30 -10.02 0.95
N ILE A 407 -6.49 -8.90 1.62
CA ILE A 407 -6.10 -8.71 3.00
C ILE A 407 -7.26 -9.18 3.88
N GLU A 408 -7.06 -10.23 4.65
CA GLU A 408 -8.04 -10.73 5.62
C GLU A 408 -7.63 -10.32 7.03
N SER A 409 -8.50 -9.63 7.76
CA SER A 409 -8.24 -9.19 9.14
C SER A 409 -9.27 -9.75 10.13
N SER A 410 -8.92 -9.74 11.41
CA SER A 410 -9.80 -10.20 12.48
C SER A 410 -11.08 -9.36 12.65
N GLU A 411 -11.05 -8.13 12.16
CA GLU A 411 -12.17 -7.19 12.22
C GLU A 411 -12.51 -6.66 10.83
N PRO A 412 -13.80 -6.37 10.55
CA PRO A 412 -14.23 -5.83 9.26
C PRO A 412 -13.76 -4.39 9.04
N LEU A 413 -13.64 -3.61 10.13
CA LEU A 413 -13.05 -2.28 10.12
C LEU A 413 -11.91 -2.21 11.13
N SER A 414 -10.89 -1.43 10.82
CA SER A 414 -9.75 -1.18 11.70
C SER A 414 -9.60 0.32 11.95
N ILE A 415 -9.18 0.67 13.17
CA ILE A 415 -8.83 2.04 13.58
C ILE A 415 -7.34 2.09 13.90
N SER A 416 -6.70 3.15 13.46
CA SER A 416 -5.29 3.41 13.72
C SER A 416 -5.11 4.84 14.28
N PRO A 417 -4.40 5.03 15.41
CA PRO A 417 -3.85 4.01 16.28
C PRO A 417 -4.92 3.16 16.96
N ARG A 418 -4.61 1.87 17.20
CA ARG A 418 -5.50 0.95 17.91
C ARG A 418 -5.49 1.17 19.41
N VAL A 419 -4.31 1.46 19.95
CA VAL A 419 -4.11 1.80 21.36
C VAL A 419 -3.28 3.07 21.47
N VAL A 420 -3.70 3.98 22.32
CA VAL A 420 -2.94 5.18 22.68
C VAL A 420 -2.88 5.30 24.19
N VAL A 421 -1.70 5.51 24.73
CA VAL A 421 -1.54 5.88 26.13
C VAL A 421 -1.40 7.40 26.20
N TRP A 422 -2.39 8.03 26.82
CA TRP A 422 -2.49 9.47 27.00
C TRP A 422 -2.40 9.84 28.48
N TYR A 423 -1.72 10.90 28.81
CA TYR A 423 -1.73 11.48 30.16
C TYR A 423 -1.92 12.99 30.10
N SER A 424 -2.39 13.57 31.20
CA SER A 424 -2.75 14.98 31.31
C SER A 424 -1.62 15.90 30.83
N GLY A 425 -1.96 16.88 30.00
CA GLY A 425 -1.00 17.78 29.34
C GLY A 425 -0.58 17.34 27.93
N GLN A 426 -1.02 16.19 27.42
CA GLN A 426 -0.84 15.80 26.02
C GLN A 426 -1.97 16.36 25.15
N GLY A 427 -1.69 16.54 23.86
CA GLY A 427 -2.66 17.05 22.88
C GLY A 427 -3.75 16.05 22.48
N ALA A 428 -4.60 16.48 21.55
CA ALA A 428 -5.63 15.66 20.94
C ALA A 428 -5.06 14.48 20.14
N ILE A 429 -5.86 13.44 19.97
CA ILE A 429 -5.51 12.19 19.29
C ILE A 429 -6.29 12.12 17.97
N THR A 430 -5.58 11.96 16.86
CA THR A 430 -6.20 11.72 15.55
C THR A 430 -6.30 10.23 15.29
N PHE A 431 -7.49 9.76 15.00
CA PHE A 431 -7.77 8.40 14.52
C PHE A 431 -8.02 8.39 13.02
N THR A 432 -7.61 7.31 12.38
CA THR A 432 -7.87 7.04 10.97
C THR A 432 -8.41 5.62 10.85
N SER A 433 -9.39 5.39 9.95
CA SER A 433 -9.92 4.05 9.69
C SER A 433 -9.80 3.70 8.21
N ASN A 434 -9.94 2.41 7.89
CA ASN A 434 -10.07 1.91 6.51
C ASN A 434 -11.53 1.95 6.01
N ALA A 435 -12.43 2.56 6.78
CA ALA A 435 -13.85 2.65 6.45
C ALA A 435 -14.08 3.45 5.16
N ALA A 436 -15.05 3.04 4.35
CA ALA A 436 -15.48 3.75 3.15
C ALA A 436 -16.99 4.03 3.20
N GLY A 437 -17.42 5.15 2.61
CA GLY A 437 -18.83 5.53 2.53
C GLY A 437 -19.30 6.37 3.72
N ASN A 438 -20.50 6.06 4.24
CA ASN A 438 -21.08 6.82 5.35
C ASN A 438 -20.53 6.31 6.69
N VAL A 439 -19.45 6.92 7.13
CA VAL A 439 -18.70 6.56 8.34
C VAL A 439 -19.26 7.27 9.55
N GLU A 440 -19.55 6.52 10.61
CA GLU A 440 -19.96 7.04 11.92
C GLU A 440 -18.87 6.79 12.95
N TRP A 441 -18.60 7.79 13.79
CA TRP A 441 -17.65 7.73 14.89
C TRP A 441 -18.35 7.94 16.23
N LYS A 442 -18.00 7.15 17.23
CA LYS A 442 -18.68 7.15 18.52
C LYS A 442 -17.71 6.85 19.66
N LEU A 443 -17.89 7.56 20.80
CA LEU A 443 -17.31 7.16 22.08
C LEU A 443 -18.22 6.13 22.72
N LEU A 444 -17.65 5.02 23.15
CA LEU A 444 -18.30 4.03 23.97
C LEU A 444 -18.08 4.35 25.47
N ASP A 445 -18.93 3.82 26.33
CA ASP A 445 -18.87 4.02 27.77
C ASP A 445 -19.12 5.48 28.19
N GLU A 446 -18.71 5.84 29.42
CA GLU A 446 -18.77 7.22 29.91
C GLU A 446 -17.77 8.08 29.15
N LYS A 447 -18.22 9.19 28.58
CA LYS A 447 -17.41 10.05 27.72
C LYS A 447 -16.40 10.83 28.57
N MET A 448 -15.14 10.69 28.22
CA MET A 448 -14.00 11.36 28.86
C MET A 448 -13.36 12.41 27.93
N GLY A 449 -14.14 12.99 27.05
CA GLY A 449 -13.71 13.99 26.09
C GLY A 449 -14.66 14.13 24.91
N GLU A 450 -14.25 14.86 23.91
CA GLU A 450 -15.01 15.12 22.68
C GLU A 450 -14.37 14.40 21.50
N LEU A 451 -15.20 13.75 20.66
CA LEU A 451 -14.77 13.12 19.41
C LEU A 451 -15.44 13.82 18.24
N VAL A 452 -14.63 14.44 17.38
CA VAL A 452 -15.09 15.20 16.22
C VAL A 452 -14.62 14.52 14.94
N LYS A 453 -15.56 14.19 14.06
CA LYS A 453 -15.28 13.67 12.72
C LYS A 453 -14.65 14.77 11.86
N ASP A 454 -13.62 14.43 11.09
CA ASP A 454 -13.00 15.34 10.12
C ASP A 454 -14.01 15.70 9.01
N ALA A 455 -14.06 16.99 8.65
CA ALA A 455 -15.01 17.49 7.65
C ALA A 455 -14.62 17.10 6.21
N ASP A 456 -13.33 16.97 5.95
CA ASP A 456 -12.77 16.72 4.62
C ASP A 456 -12.51 15.22 4.36
N ASP A 457 -12.23 14.45 5.42
CA ASP A 457 -12.01 13.00 5.31
C ASP A 457 -12.82 12.24 6.37
N SER A 458 -13.95 11.68 5.97
CA SER A 458 -14.85 10.92 6.85
C SER A 458 -14.19 9.72 7.55
N ARG A 459 -13.06 9.24 7.04
CA ARG A 459 -12.27 8.16 7.66
C ARG A 459 -11.48 8.61 8.87
N ARG A 460 -11.43 9.92 9.16
CA ARG A 460 -10.66 10.51 10.25
C ARG A 460 -11.56 11.11 11.30
N ALA A 461 -11.12 11.03 12.55
CA ALA A 461 -11.73 11.72 13.69
C ALA A 461 -10.66 12.18 14.68
N VAL A 462 -10.93 13.26 15.38
CA VAL A 462 -10.05 13.82 16.40
C VAL A 462 -10.72 13.68 17.75
N PHE A 463 -10.07 13.02 18.69
CA PHE A 463 -10.48 12.91 20.08
C PHE A 463 -9.69 13.90 20.93
N THR A 464 -10.40 14.78 21.63
CA THR A 464 -9.83 15.74 22.58
C THR A 464 -10.21 15.27 23.98
N PRO A 465 -9.26 14.73 24.79
CA PRO A 465 -9.50 14.30 26.15
C PRO A 465 -9.90 15.47 27.07
N ASP A 466 -10.80 15.19 28.02
CA ASP A 466 -11.15 16.11 29.09
C ASP A 466 -10.16 15.97 30.26
N GLU A 467 -9.35 17.00 30.49
CA GLU A 467 -8.30 16.98 31.51
C GLU A 467 -8.81 17.08 32.94
N GLY A 468 -10.05 17.56 33.15
CA GLY A 468 -10.55 17.92 34.47
C GLY A 468 -10.95 16.77 35.38
N SER A 469 -11.20 15.55 34.86
CA SER A 469 -11.85 14.47 35.62
C SER A 469 -11.22 13.09 35.44
N VAL A 470 -9.95 12.98 34.98
CA VAL A 470 -9.30 11.68 34.73
C VAL A 470 -8.99 10.99 36.08
N PRO A 471 -9.56 9.81 36.39
CA PRO A 471 -9.12 8.97 37.49
C PRO A 471 -7.69 8.48 37.24
N LEU A 472 -7.10 7.75 38.19
CA LEU A 472 -5.73 7.29 38.05
C LEU A 472 -5.48 6.55 36.72
N VAL A 473 -6.41 5.66 36.34
CA VAL A 473 -6.45 4.97 35.04
C VAL A 473 -7.89 4.92 34.57
N ARG A 474 -8.12 5.26 33.31
CA ARG A 474 -9.41 5.11 32.63
C ARG A 474 -9.19 4.59 31.19
N LEU A 475 -10.10 3.77 30.74
CA LEU A 475 -10.18 3.32 29.35
C LEU A 475 -11.32 4.04 28.64
N GLN A 476 -11.03 4.78 27.57
CA GLN A 476 -12.03 5.33 26.67
C GLN A 476 -11.99 4.56 25.36
N ARG A 477 -13.06 3.85 25.05
CA ARG A 477 -13.19 3.14 23.78
C ARG A 477 -13.77 4.06 22.72
N VAL A 478 -13.22 3.93 21.50
CA VAL A 478 -13.66 4.61 20.29
C VAL A 478 -14.15 3.56 19.30
N GLU A 479 -15.34 3.75 18.75
CA GLU A 479 -15.93 2.89 17.72
C GLU A 479 -16.03 3.66 16.40
N VAL A 480 -15.66 3.02 15.30
CA VAL A 480 -16.01 3.41 13.94
C VAL A 480 -16.99 2.40 13.37
N SER A 481 -18.00 2.85 12.62
CA SER A 481 -18.97 1.95 12.00
C SER A 481 -19.39 2.38 10.61
N VAL A 482 -19.69 1.37 9.77
CA VAL A 482 -20.33 1.52 8.46
C VAL A 482 -21.37 0.40 8.34
N GLY A 483 -22.66 0.72 8.44
CA GLY A 483 -23.70 -0.28 8.57
C GLY A 483 -23.48 -1.16 9.80
N GLU A 484 -23.40 -2.48 9.62
CA GLU A 484 -23.15 -3.44 10.71
C GLU A 484 -21.65 -3.66 11.01
N ALA A 485 -20.78 -3.25 10.09
CA ALA A 485 -19.35 -3.39 10.28
C ALA A 485 -18.82 -2.38 11.32
N LYS A 486 -17.98 -2.86 12.24
CA LYS A 486 -17.43 -2.08 13.34
C LYS A 486 -15.94 -2.31 13.48
N GLY A 487 -15.24 -1.27 13.94
CA GLY A 487 -13.85 -1.32 14.38
C GLY A 487 -13.68 -0.54 15.68
N HIS A 488 -12.69 -0.90 16.48
CA HIS A 488 -12.48 -0.35 17.80
C HIS A 488 -11.04 0.12 18.03
N ALA A 489 -10.91 1.17 18.85
CA ALA A 489 -9.65 1.61 19.41
C ALA A 489 -9.83 1.95 20.90
N THR A 490 -8.73 1.97 21.65
CA THR A 490 -8.74 2.27 23.07
C THR A 490 -7.73 3.37 23.40
N VAL A 491 -8.20 4.41 24.07
CA VAL A 491 -7.34 5.40 24.73
C VAL A 491 -7.21 5.03 26.19
N VAL A 492 -5.99 4.72 26.62
CA VAL A 492 -5.62 4.53 28.02
C VAL A 492 -5.29 5.90 28.58
N MET A 493 -6.20 6.46 29.36
CA MET A 493 -6.05 7.77 29.97
C MET A 493 -5.48 7.63 31.37
N LEU A 494 -4.38 8.30 31.63
CA LEU A 494 -3.68 8.33 32.90
C LEU A 494 -3.71 9.75 33.47
N ARG A 495 -3.96 9.90 34.76
CA ARG A 495 -3.93 11.22 35.43
C ARG A 495 -2.54 11.84 35.38
N THR A 496 -1.52 11.04 35.54
CA THR A 496 -0.12 11.48 35.56
C THR A 496 0.76 10.48 34.81
N GLU A 497 1.91 10.93 34.39
CA GLU A 497 2.92 10.07 33.81
C GLU A 497 3.37 8.98 34.81
N PRO A 498 3.37 7.69 34.41
CA PRO A 498 3.84 6.59 35.24
C PRO A 498 5.33 6.75 35.61
N ARG A 499 5.66 6.47 36.88
CA ARG A 499 7.04 6.62 37.39
C ARG A 499 7.73 5.30 37.70
N LEU A 500 6.97 4.21 37.86
CA LEU A 500 7.51 2.88 38.15
C LEU A 500 7.61 2.08 36.86
N GLN A 501 8.73 1.35 36.71
CA GLN A 501 8.93 0.45 35.58
C GLN A 501 8.23 -0.88 35.85
N VAL A 502 7.24 -1.21 35.03
CA VAL A 502 6.61 -2.54 34.98
C VAL A 502 7.23 -3.35 33.84
N THR A 503 7.65 -4.56 34.14
CA THR A 503 8.24 -5.47 33.16
C THR A 503 7.40 -6.76 33.03
N PRO A 504 6.91 -7.11 31.81
CA PRO A 504 6.99 -6.33 30.60
C PRO A 504 6.02 -5.13 30.61
N HIS A 505 6.42 -3.98 30.07
CA HIS A 505 5.56 -2.79 30.00
C HIS A 505 4.52 -2.84 28.86
N TYR A 506 4.73 -3.76 27.92
CA TYR A 506 3.82 -3.98 26.78
C TYR A 506 3.81 -5.45 26.36
N VAL A 507 2.62 -6.01 26.24
CA VAL A 507 2.38 -7.38 25.77
C VAL A 507 1.45 -7.32 24.57
N PRO A 508 1.99 -7.37 23.35
CA PRO A 508 1.16 -7.44 22.15
C PRO A 508 0.57 -8.85 22.01
N ARG A 509 -0.70 -8.94 21.62
CA ARG A 509 -1.36 -10.21 21.22
C ARG A 509 -1.32 -11.32 22.28
N LEU A 510 -1.73 -11.02 23.51
CA LEU A 510 -1.90 -12.08 24.51
C LEU A 510 -3.11 -12.95 24.15
N ALA A 511 -2.85 -14.26 24.07
CA ALA A 511 -3.87 -15.23 23.69
C ALA A 511 -4.96 -15.42 24.77
N PRO A 512 -6.20 -15.81 24.40
CA PRO A 512 -7.23 -16.17 25.35
C PRO A 512 -6.77 -17.22 26.37
N GLY A 513 -7.08 -17.02 27.64
CA GLY A 513 -6.71 -17.90 28.74
C GLY A 513 -5.22 -17.93 29.09
N ALA A 514 -4.35 -17.22 28.35
CA ALA A 514 -2.90 -17.20 28.61
C ALA A 514 -2.58 -16.39 29.86
N GLY A 515 -1.59 -16.86 30.61
CA GLY A 515 -1.02 -16.18 31.77
C GLY A 515 0.21 -15.35 31.44
N ARG A 516 0.43 -14.26 32.17
CA ARG A 516 1.64 -13.46 32.11
C ARG A 516 1.99 -12.90 33.47
N LEU A 517 3.24 -13.11 33.90
CA LEU A 517 3.78 -12.51 35.12
C LEU A 517 4.29 -11.10 34.81
N PHE A 518 3.91 -10.15 35.67
CA PHE A 518 4.43 -8.77 35.67
C PHE A 518 5.24 -8.54 36.95
N ALA A 519 6.27 -7.72 36.85
CA ALA A 519 7.13 -7.37 37.97
C ALA A 519 7.44 -5.86 37.95
N LEU A 520 7.72 -5.28 39.11
CA LEU A 520 8.44 -4.01 39.21
C LEU A 520 9.94 -4.28 39.21
N ASP A 521 10.72 -3.43 38.54
CA ASP A 521 12.14 -3.70 38.36
C ASP A 521 12.95 -3.45 39.66
N ASP A 522 12.58 -2.44 40.47
CA ASP A 522 13.37 -1.97 41.60
C ASP A 522 12.85 -2.43 42.99
N ASP A 523 11.55 -2.63 43.15
CA ASP A 523 10.91 -2.98 44.43
C ASP A 523 9.66 -3.87 44.23
N PRO A 524 9.28 -4.69 45.21
CA PRO A 524 8.02 -5.41 45.16
C PRO A 524 6.84 -4.40 45.14
N ALA A 525 5.82 -4.70 44.34
CA ALA A 525 4.60 -3.90 44.34
C ALA A 525 3.83 -4.12 45.65
N ASP A 526 3.33 -3.02 46.24
CA ASP A 526 2.40 -3.10 47.38
C ASP A 526 1.08 -3.77 46.98
N ARG A 527 0.68 -3.57 45.71
CA ARG A 527 -0.51 -4.21 45.11
C ARG A 527 -0.49 -4.11 43.59
N TRP A 528 -1.23 -5.03 42.98
CA TRP A 528 -1.54 -5.03 41.55
C TRP A 528 -3.03 -4.82 41.32
N GLU A 529 -3.38 -4.09 40.25
CA GLU A 529 -4.74 -3.90 39.79
C GLU A 529 -4.81 -4.10 38.26
N VAL A 530 -5.98 -4.55 37.77
CA VAL A 530 -6.27 -4.64 36.34
C VAL A 530 -7.44 -3.74 35.98
N PHE A 531 -7.31 -2.98 34.89
CA PHE A 531 -8.37 -2.18 34.27
C PHE A 531 -8.62 -2.77 32.88
N GLY A 532 -9.83 -3.26 32.66
CA GLY A 532 -10.21 -4.03 31.47
C GLY A 532 -10.38 -5.53 31.77
N PRO A 533 -10.48 -6.38 30.71
CA PRO A 533 -10.76 -7.81 30.87
C PRO A 533 -9.61 -8.58 31.52
N GLY A 534 -9.95 -9.75 32.12
CA GLY A 534 -9.00 -10.63 32.79
C GLY A 534 -8.86 -10.39 34.27
N ASN A 535 -8.00 -11.17 34.92
CA ASN A 535 -7.76 -11.14 36.35
C ASN A 535 -6.27 -11.07 36.65
N ILE A 536 -5.91 -10.35 37.71
CA ILE A 536 -4.54 -10.30 38.21
C ILE A 536 -4.51 -10.73 39.67
N ASP A 537 -3.50 -11.53 40.02
CA ASP A 537 -3.20 -11.81 41.42
C ASP A 537 -2.57 -10.54 42.02
N LYS A 538 -3.20 -10.05 43.13
CA LYS A 538 -2.87 -8.75 43.73
C LYS A 538 -1.51 -8.74 44.45
N GLU A 539 -0.99 -9.90 44.78
CA GLU A 539 0.30 -10.05 45.50
C GLU A 539 1.44 -10.41 44.55
N THR A 540 1.17 -11.32 43.61
CA THR A 540 2.23 -11.87 42.76
C THR A 540 2.39 -11.14 41.42
N GLY A 541 1.36 -10.40 40.96
CA GLY A 541 1.36 -9.77 39.64
C GLY A 541 1.13 -10.76 38.48
N GLU A 542 0.64 -11.97 38.79
CA GLU A 542 0.30 -12.95 37.76
C GLU A 542 -1.07 -12.58 37.14
N TYR A 543 -1.03 -12.18 35.87
CA TYR A 543 -2.21 -11.85 35.10
C TYR A 543 -2.67 -13.04 34.26
N LYS A 544 -3.98 -13.27 34.20
CA LYS A 544 -4.61 -14.25 33.33
C LYS A 544 -5.62 -13.58 32.42
N ALA A 545 -5.41 -13.73 31.11
CA ALA A 545 -6.36 -13.25 30.09
C ALA A 545 -7.68 -14.06 30.15
N PRO A 546 -8.83 -13.45 29.84
CA PRO A 546 -10.09 -14.18 29.75
C PRO A 546 -10.11 -15.09 28.52
N ASP A 547 -10.92 -16.14 28.56
CA ASP A 547 -11.11 -17.05 27.42
C ASP A 547 -11.82 -16.36 26.24
N GLN A 548 -12.66 -15.37 26.53
CA GLN A 548 -13.33 -14.51 25.54
C GLN A 548 -13.26 -13.07 26.03
N PRO A 549 -12.28 -12.27 25.55
CA PRO A 549 -12.17 -10.88 25.96
C PRO A 549 -13.33 -10.07 25.36
N ASP A 550 -14.01 -9.31 26.21
CA ASP A 550 -15.06 -8.35 25.85
C ASP A 550 -14.52 -6.97 25.47
N ALA A 551 -13.25 -6.74 25.74
CA ALA A 551 -12.49 -5.59 25.30
C ALA A 551 -11.08 -6.02 24.85
N GLU A 552 -10.48 -5.20 24.01
CA GLU A 552 -9.22 -5.55 23.30
C GLU A 552 -7.96 -5.24 24.10
N VAL A 553 -8.09 -4.46 25.17
CA VAL A 553 -6.97 -3.94 25.95
C VAL A 553 -7.24 -4.08 27.43
N SER A 554 -6.23 -4.55 28.17
CA SER A 554 -6.15 -4.45 29.63
C SER A 554 -4.95 -3.62 30.03
N VAL A 555 -5.11 -2.84 31.08
CA VAL A 555 -4.03 -2.11 31.73
C VAL A 555 -3.73 -2.77 33.06
N ILE A 556 -2.50 -3.18 33.24
CA ILE A 556 -1.97 -3.71 34.49
C ILE A 556 -1.29 -2.56 35.21
N ALA A 557 -1.77 -2.23 36.40
CA ALA A 557 -1.18 -1.19 37.24
C ALA A 557 -0.53 -1.80 38.49
N ALA A 558 0.71 -1.40 38.73
CA ALA A 558 1.46 -1.73 39.94
C ALA A 558 1.59 -0.46 40.80
N PHE A 559 1.47 -0.59 42.10
CA PHE A 559 1.58 0.50 43.06
C PHE A 559 2.72 0.20 44.05
N SER A 560 3.53 1.22 44.34
CA SER A 560 4.49 1.23 45.43
C SER A 560 4.47 2.63 46.07
N GLY A 561 4.00 2.74 47.30
CA GLY A 561 3.73 4.00 47.98
C GLY A 561 2.81 4.92 47.16
N PRO A 562 3.20 6.18 46.89
CA PRO A 562 2.40 7.12 46.10
C PRO A 562 2.59 6.98 44.58
N PHE A 563 3.44 6.08 44.14
CA PHE A 563 3.79 5.95 42.73
C PHE A 563 3.07 4.78 42.06
N ALA A 564 2.86 4.92 40.75
CA ALA A 564 2.27 3.86 39.93
C ALA A 564 3.12 3.60 38.69
N GLY A 565 3.15 2.32 38.29
CA GLY A 565 3.63 1.87 37.00
C GLY A 565 2.51 1.20 36.22
N VAL A 566 2.57 1.22 34.90
CA VAL A 566 1.55 0.60 34.06
C VAL A 566 2.16 -0.27 32.97
N ALA A 567 1.47 -1.37 32.66
CA ALA A 567 1.73 -2.17 31.47
C ALA A 567 0.46 -2.31 30.64
N ILE A 568 0.62 -2.39 29.34
CA ILE A 568 -0.47 -2.55 28.39
C ILE A 568 -0.47 -3.97 27.86
N VAL A 569 -1.63 -4.63 27.90
CA VAL A 569 -1.88 -5.95 27.32
C VAL A 569 -2.92 -5.80 26.21
N GLU A 570 -2.52 -6.12 24.97
CA GLU A 570 -3.46 -6.26 23.87
C GLU A 570 -3.91 -7.71 23.76
N HIS A 571 -5.23 -7.94 23.77
CA HIS A 571 -5.81 -9.27 23.65
C HIS A 571 -5.91 -9.70 22.19
N TYR A 572 -5.65 -10.96 21.98
CA TYR A 572 -5.77 -11.59 20.68
C TYR A 572 -7.02 -12.49 20.64
N ALA A 573 -7.85 -12.34 19.62
CA ALA A 573 -9.10 -13.09 19.49
C ALA A 573 -8.99 -14.39 18.68
N GLY A 574 -7.78 -14.80 18.25
CA GLY A 574 -7.54 -15.99 17.42
C GLY A 574 -6.94 -17.19 18.17
N LEU A 575 -6.64 -18.28 17.44
CA LEU A 575 -6.06 -19.51 17.99
C LEU A 575 -4.61 -19.29 18.48
N ALA A 576 -4.38 -19.38 19.78
CA ALA A 576 -3.13 -19.08 20.47
C ALA A 576 -1.91 -19.86 19.99
N ALA A 577 -2.06 -21.14 19.66
CA ALA A 577 -0.95 -22.04 19.37
C ALA A 577 -0.25 -21.76 18.02
N GLN A 578 -0.90 -21.03 17.11
CA GLN A 578 -0.36 -20.76 15.77
C GLN A 578 0.29 -19.38 15.64
N ALA A 579 -0.03 -18.42 16.50
CA ALA A 579 0.60 -17.09 16.48
C ALA A 579 2.10 -17.12 16.82
N MET A 580 2.51 -17.98 17.77
CA MET A 580 3.94 -18.20 18.12
C MET A 580 4.69 -18.94 17.00
N ALA A 581 4.04 -19.91 16.35
CA ALA A 581 4.63 -20.66 15.23
C ALA A 581 4.88 -19.79 13.98
N LEU A 582 4.17 -18.68 13.83
CA LEU A 582 4.37 -17.75 12.70
C LEU A 582 5.61 -16.87 12.90
N GLN A 583 5.87 -16.36 14.10
CA GLN A 583 7.11 -15.64 14.40
C GLN A 583 8.35 -16.53 14.21
N ASP A 584 8.28 -17.80 14.63
CA ASP A 584 9.36 -18.76 14.43
C ASP A 584 9.51 -19.18 12.95
N ARG A 585 8.43 -19.26 12.19
CA ARG A 585 8.47 -19.53 10.74
C ARG A 585 9.07 -18.39 9.92
N TRP A 586 8.84 -17.14 10.29
CA TRP A 586 9.52 -16.01 9.65
C TRP A 586 11.04 -16.07 9.87
N LYS A 587 11.50 -16.51 11.05
CA LYS A 587 12.92 -16.79 11.29
C LYS A 587 13.42 -17.94 10.42
N THR A 588 12.65 -19.02 10.32
CA THR A 588 13.01 -20.21 9.53
C THR A 588 12.99 -19.94 8.02
N LEU A 589 12.06 -19.15 7.50
CA LEU A 589 12.07 -18.73 6.09
C LEU A 589 13.26 -17.82 5.77
N LYS A 590 13.69 -16.96 6.70
CA LYS A 590 14.96 -16.22 6.58
C LYS A 590 16.18 -17.15 6.53
N GLU A 591 16.18 -18.25 7.24
CA GLU A 591 17.27 -19.23 7.26
C GLU A 591 17.29 -20.11 5.99
N PHE A 592 16.12 -20.48 5.45
CA PHE A 592 16.02 -21.24 4.19
C PHE A 592 16.35 -20.41 2.94
N SER A 593 16.20 -19.09 2.97
CA SER A 593 16.60 -18.21 1.87
C SER A 593 18.10 -17.89 1.85
N LEU A 594 18.86 -18.32 2.88
CA LEU A 594 20.31 -18.15 3.02
C LEU A 594 21.09 -19.44 2.73
N SER A 595 20.43 -20.55 2.45
CA SER A 595 21.00 -21.81 1.97
C SER A 595 20.69 -22.05 0.48
#